data_4bd1fddfe6391cdf5bef8aa9cd75cd18
#
_entry.id   4bd1fddfe6391cdf5bef8aa9cd75cd18
#
_cell.length_a   1.000
_cell.length_b   1.000
_cell.length_c   1.000
_cell.angle_alpha   90.00
_cell.angle_beta   90.00
_cell.angle_gamma   90.00
#
_symmetry.space_group_name_H-M   'P 1'
#
loop_
_entity.id
_entity.type
_entity.pdbx_description
1 polymer ?
#
loop_
_entity_poly.entity_id
_entity_poly.type
_entity_poly.pdbx_seq_one_letter_code
_entity_poly.pdbx_strand_id
1 'polypeptide(L)'
;SRTIEAAPTRGLPKTEHRIAILPGSRAQEIRDNLPLMLEVMDRLGSEMDVSGVIVAADPRAAQQIDALNQSKYPVRTGDIDGVLAWSSFAFAVSGTVTLDVARHRRPGLGIYACGVMFRTIVKILVRGMVLPPNLVLGREAMPELAPIPMDSELVLGSVRALLHDDQALRQQVHAWDELHKMYEGHDPGAGVADLVDGVLS
;
A
#
# COMPACT_ATOMS: atom_id res chain seq x y z
N SER A 1 -5.18 20.84 -10.55
CA SER A 1 -5.95 19.58 -10.54
C SER A 1 -5.58 18.78 -11.79
N ARG A 2 -4.65 17.82 -11.66
CA ARG A 2 -4.43 16.84 -12.73
C ARG A 2 -5.61 15.88 -12.69
N THR A 3 -6.45 15.93 -13.68
CA THR A 3 -7.45 14.90 -13.96
C THR A 3 -6.70 13.59 -14.12
N ILE A 4 -6.98 12.61 -13.26
CA ILE A 4 -6.42 11.25 -13.40
C ILE A 4 -7.12 10.66 -14.62
N GLU A 5 -6.48 10.74 -15.79
CA GLU A 5 -6.92 9.99 -16.95
C GLU A 5 -6.77 8.50 -16.58
N ALA A 6 -7.87 7.77 -16.65
CA ALA A 6 -7.87 6.33 -16.39
C ALA A 6 -6.95 5.66 -17.43
N ALA A 7 -5.77 5.27 -16.99
CA ALA A 7 -4.85 4.48 -17.81
C ALA A 7 -5.56 3.20 -18.29
N PRO A 8 -5.27 2.71 -19.49
CA PRO A 8 -5.96 1.56 -20.03
C PRO A 8 -5.71 0.31 -19.17
N THR A 9 -6.76 -0.18 -18.51
CA THR A 9 -6.78 -1.43 -17.73
C THR A 9 -6.75 -2.67 -18.63
N ARG A 10 -6.35 -2.50 -19.90
CA ARG A 10 -6.31 -3.58 -20.90
C ARG A 10 -5.36 -4.70 -20.46
N GLY A 11 -5.88 -5.93 -20.41
CA GLY A 11 -5.11 -7.12 -20.09
C GLY A 11 -4.91 -7.37 -18.59
N LEU A 12 -5.54 -6.61 -17.70
CA LEU A 12 -5.55 -6.89 -16.27
C LEU A 12 -6.69 -7.86 -15.89
N PRO A 13 -6.49 -8.74 -14.91
CA PRO A 13 -7.49 -9.71 -14.46
C PRO A 13 -8.81 -9.05 -14.04
N LYS A 14 -9.92 -9.80 -14.17
CA LYS A 14 -11.25 -9.38 -13.73
C LYS A 14 -11.75 -10.36 -12.70
N THR A 15 -11.44 -10.11 -11.46
CA THR A 15 -11.83 -10.89 -10.29
C THR A 15 -12.65 -10.02 -9.35
N GLU A 16 -13.30 -10.64 -8.36
CA GLU A 16 -14.05 -9.92 -7.33
C GLU A 16 -13.13 -8.98 -6.55
N HIS A 17 -12.00 -9.51 -6.05
CA HIS A 17 -11.00 -8.73 -5.35
C HIS A 17 -9.77 -8.49 -6.23
N ARG A 18 -9.50 -7.24 -6.55
CA ARG A 18 -8.35 -6.80 -7.35
C ARG A 18 -7.36 -6.06 -6.47
N ILE A 19 -6.21 -6.67 -6.23
CA ILE A 19 -5.23 -6.19 -5.26
C ILE A 19 -4.03 -5.55 -5.95
N ALA A 20 -3.80 -4.26 -5.69
CA ALA A 20 -2.55 -3.58 -6.01
C ALA A 20 -1.49 -3.99 -4.98
N ILE A 21 -0.42 -4.66 -5.42
CA ILE A 21 0.70 -5.09 -4.58
C ILE A 21 1.83 -4.07 -4.73
N LEU A 22 2.14 -3.36 -3.64
CA LEU A 22 3.07 -2.23 -3.62
C LEU A 22 4.23 -2.54 -2.66
N PRO A 23 5.26 -3.29 -3.12
CA PRO A 23 6.30 -3.85 -2.23
C PRO A 23 7.38 -2.86 -1.81
N GLY A 24 7.24 -1.59 -2.16
CA GLY A 24 8.23 -0.55 -1.94
C GLY A 24 9.07 -0.26 -3.19
N SER A 25 9.93 0.74 -3.07
CA SER A 25 10.81 1.22 -4.16
C SER A 25 12.28 0.88 -3.95
N ARG A 26 12.69 0.62 -2.71
CA ARG A 26 14.07 0.30 -2.37
C ARG A 26 14.34 -1.19 -2.42
N ALA A 27 15.52 -1.55 -2.88
CA ALA A 27 15.95 -2.95 -3.01
C ALA A 27 15.77 -3.77 -1.72
N GLN A 28 16.02 -3.16 -0.56
CA GLN A 28 15.86 -3.82 0.73
C GLN A 28 14.38 -4.03 1.08
N GLU A 29 13.54 -3.01 0.84
CA GLU A 29 12.09 -3.11 1.07
C GLU A 29 11.46 -4.24 0.27
N ILE A 30 11.81 -4.33 -1.02
CA ILE A 30 11.34 -5.39 -1.92
C ILE A 30 11.77 -6.77 -1.39
N ARG A 31 13.05 -6.95 -1.02
CA ARG A 31 13.57 -8.22 -0.50
C ARG A 31 12.91 -8.65 0.79
N ASP A 32 12.65 -7.70 1.68
CA ASP A 32 12.13 -7.99 3.02
C ASP A 32 10.62 -8.23 3.02
N ASN A 33 9.86 -7.57 2.13
CA ASN A 33 8.40 -7.57 2.18
C ASN A 33 7.74 -8.40 1.05
N LEU A 34 8.28 -8.38 -0.17
CA LEU A 34 7.62 -9.04 -1.30
C LEU A 34 7.40 -10.56 -1.09
N PRO A 35 8.34 -11.34 -0.56
CA PRO A 35 8.09 -12.78 -0.32
C PRO A 35 6.87 -13.03 0.58
N LEU A 36 6.73 -12.26 1.65
CA LEU A 36 5.58 -12.32 2.54
C LEU A 36 4.28 -11.94 1.82
N MET A 37 4.32 -10.86 1.02
CA MET A 37 3.15 -10.42 0.26
C MET A 37 2.70 -11.48 -0.76
N LEU A 38 3.64 -12.14 -1.45
CA LEU A 38 3.34 -13.20 -2.40
C LEU A 38 2.75 -14.43 -1.72
N GLU A 39 3.29 -14.85 -0.56
CA GLU A 39 2.73 -15.95 0.23
C GLU A 39 1.29 -15.68 0.66
N VAL A 40 1.01 -14.47 1.15
CA VAL A 40 -0.35 -14.04 1.51
C VAL A 40 -1.27 -14.07 0.30
N MET A 41 -0.82 -13.55 -0.85
CA MET A 41 -1.61 -13.55 -2.08
C MET A 41 -1.90 -14.95 -2.62
N ASP A 42 -0.93 -15.87 -2.55
CA ASP A 42 -1.12 -17.27 -2.95
C ASP A 42 -2.21 -17.95 -2.12
N ARG A 43 -2.20 -17.71 -0.82
CA ARG A 43 -3.18 -18.27 0.10
C ARG A 43 -4.56 -17.68 -0.10
N LEU A 44 -4.67 -16.36 -0.28
CA LEU A 44 -5.93 -15.71 -0.63
C LEU A 44 -6.51 -16.27 -1.94
N GLY A 45 -5.66 -16.46 -2.97
CA GLY A 45 -6.08 -17.02 -4.25
C GLY A 45 -6.56 -18.47 -4.18
N SER A 46 -6.19 -19.23 -3.13
CA SER A 46 -6.73 -20.57 -2.89
C SER A 46 -8.09 -20.56 -2.17
N GLU A 47 -8.48 -19.46 -1.56
CA GLU A 47 -9.67 -19.32 -0.72
C GLU A 47 -10.78 -18.49 -1.37
N MET A 48 -10.43 -17.52 -2.23
CA MET A 48 -11.38 -16.56 -2.81
C MET A 48 -10.99 -16.11 -4.22
N ASP A 49 -11.94 -15.50 -4.94
CA ASP A 49 -11.71 -14.93 -6.27
C ASP A 49 -10.91 -13.63 -6.19
N VAL A 50 -9.59 -13.75 -6.12
CA VAL A 50 -8.64 -12.64 -5.98
C VAL A 50 -7.59 -12.66 -7.09
N SER A 51 -7.20 -11.50 -7.54
CA SER A 51 -6.01 -11.32 -8.39
C SER A 51 -5.16 -10.17 -7.91
N GLY A 52 -3.86 -10.26 -8.16
CA GLY A 52 -2.87 -9.26 -7.80
C GLY A 52 -2.12 -8.72 -9.00
N VAL A 53 -1.73 -7.45 -8.93
CA VAL A 53 -0.79 -6.81 -9.86
C VAL A 53 0.27 -6.10 -9.04
N ILE A 54 1.55 -6.40 -9.33
CA ILE A 54 2.68 -5.81 -8.63
C ILE A 54 3.09 -4.54 -9.36
N VAL A 55 3.30 -3.46 -8.62
CA VAL A 55 3.87 -2.21 -9.15
C VAL A 55 5.36 -2.13 -8.83
N ALA A 56 6.17 -2.04 -9.87
CA ALA A 56 7.58 -1.70 -9.78
C ALA A 56 7.77 -0.19 -10.00
N ALA A 57 8.51 0.47 -9.12
CA ALA A 57 8.74 1.91 -9.22
C ALA A 57 9.55 2.27 -10.47
N ASP A 58 10.54 1.45 -10.83
CA ASP A 58 11.44 1.62 -11.95
C ASP A 58 11.90 0.27 -12.54
N PRO A 59 12.64 0.24 -13.65
CA PRO A 59 13.14 -1.00 -14.27
C PRO A 59 14.06 -1.83 -13.36
N ARG A 60 14.79 -1.23 -12.42
CA ARG A 60 15.66 -1.97 -11.49
C ARG A 60 14.83 -2.69 -10.44
N ALA A 61 13.81 -2.01 -9.91
CA ALA A 61 12.82 -2.62 -9.03
C ALA A 61 12.09 -3.77 -9.75
N ALA A 62 11.73 -3.59 -11.03
CA ALA A 62 11.08 -4.63 -11.84
C ALA A 62 11.93 -5.90 -11.92
N GLN A 63 13.23 -5.80 -12.25
CA GLN A 63 14.13 -6.94 -12.31
C GLN A 63 14.21 -7.70 -10.97
N GLN A 64 14.23 -6.97 -9.87
CA GLN A 64 14.26 -7.55 -8.53
C GLN A 64 12.97 -8.28 -8.17
N ILE A 65 11.84 -7.65 -8.51
CA ILE A 65 10.50 -8.21 -8.34
C ILE A 65 10.36 -9.48 -9.17
N ASP A 66 10.76 -9.47 -10.43
CA ASP A 66 10.67 -10.63 -11.33
C ASP A 66 11.45 -11.83 -10.81
N ALA A 67 12.64 -11.60 -10.25
CA ALA A 67 13.46 -12.65 -9.64
C ALA A 67 12.77 -13.33 -8.44
N LEU A 68 11.97 -12.60 -7.66
CA LEU A 68 11.22 -13.11 -6.51
C LEU A 68 9.84 -13.64 -6.89
N ASN A 69 9.17 -12.96 -7.82
CA ASN A 69 7.79 -13.25 -8.25
C ASN A 69 7.68 -14.52 -9.10
N GLN A 70 8.74 -14.92 -9.80
CA GLN A 70 8.75 -16.09 -10.69
C GLN A 70 7.57 -16.12 -11.68
N SER A 71 7.20 -14.94 -12.19
CA SER A 71 6.08 -14.74 -13.13
C SER A 71 4.69 -15.13 -12.60
N LYS A 72 4.48 -15.25 -11.29
CA LYS A 72 3.19 -15.56 -10.68
C LYS A 72 2.14 -14.46 -10.89
N TYR A 73 2.55 -13.22 -10.69
CA TYR A 73 1.67 -12.06 -10.78
C TYR A 73 2.18 -11.08 -11.84
N PRO A 74 1.28 -10.43 -12.61
CA PRO A 74 1.68 -9.38 -13.55
C PRO A 74 2.44 -8.26 -12.86
N VAL A 75 3.51 -7.78 -13.49
CA VAL A 75 4.30 -6.63 -13.01
C VAL A 75 4.05 -5.44 -13.94
N ARG A 76 3.79 -4.28 -13.36
CA ARG A 76 3.66 -3.00 -14.06
C ARG A 76 4.74 -2.04 -13.57
N THR A 77 5.55 -1.52 -14.49
CA THR A 77 6.64 -0.60 -14.15
C THR A 77 6.21 0.83 -14.37
N GLY A 78 6.29 1.67 -13.33
CA GLY A 78 5.95 3.09 -13.38
C GLY A 78 4.45 3.40 -13.57
N ASP A 79 3.57 2.40 -13.54
CA ASP A 79 2.13 2.53 -13.81
C ASP A 79 1.30 2.41 -12.51
N ILE A 80 1.66 3.16 -11.49
CA ILE A 80 0.95 3.14 -10.22
C ILE A 80 -0.50 3.63 -10.36
N ASP A 81 -0.71 4.68 -11.15
CA ASP A 81 -2.05 5.26 -11.36
C ASP A 81 -2.99 4.28 -12.05
N GLY A 82 -2.52 3.58 -13.08
CA GLY A 82 -3.30 2.58 -13.79
C GLY A 82 -3.64 1.37 -12.92
N VAL A 83 -2.68 0.88 -12.13
CA VAL A 83 -2.91 -0.26 -11.24
C VAL A 83 -3.84 0.11 -10.09
N LEU A 84 -3.66 1.28 -9.47
CA LEU A 84 -4.58 1.75 -8.42
C LEU A 84 -5.99 2.02 -8.97
N ALA A 85 -6.13 2.56 -10.16
CA ALA A 85 -7.44 2.74 -10.79
C ALA A 85 -8.15 1.40 -11.04
N TRP A 86 -7.41 0.36 -11.43
CA TRP A 86 -7.92 -1.00 -11.62
C TRP A 86 -8.26 -1.70 -10.31
N SER A 87 -7.50 -1.49 -9.25
CA SER A 87 -7.62 -2.24 -8.00
C SER A 87 -8.90 -1.91 -7.22
N SER A 88 -9.35 -2.83 -6.38
CA SER A 88 -10.36 -2.62 -5.34
C SER A 88 -9.75 -2.53 -3.94
N PHE A 89 -8.49 -2.96 -3.80
CA PHE A 89 -7.76 -2.97 -2.53
C PHE A 89 -6.26 -2.76 -2.79
N ALA A 90 -5.57 -2.09 -1.85
CA ALA A 90 -4.13 -1.89 -1.89
C ALA A 90 -3.44 -2.65 -0.76
N PHE A 91 -2.47 -3.48 -1.10
CA PHE A 91 -1.58 -4.14 -0.16
C PHE A 91 -0.20 -3.50 -0.31
N ALA A 92 0.16 -2.62 0.62
CA ALA A 92 1.27 -1.70 0.46
C ALA A 92 2.31 -1.81 1.58
N VAL A 93 3.59 -1.68 1.21
CA VAL A 93 4.65 -1.39 2.19
C VAL A 93 4.54 0.08 2.61
N SER A 94 4.74 0.33 3.91
CA SER A 94 4.71 1.69 4.47
C SER A 94 5.72 2.60 3.75
N GLY A 95 5.24 3.77 3.33
CA GLY A 95 6.01 4.78 2.63
C GLY A 95 5.12 5.77 1.91
N THR A 96 5.71 6.67 1.13
CA THR A 96 4.99 7.70 0.36
C THR A 96 3.96 7.13 -0.62
N VAL A 97 4.13 5.91 -1.08
CA VAL A 97 3.18 5.20 -1.96
C VAL A 97 1.77 5.09 -1.36
N THR A 98 1.65 5.12 -0.03
CA THR A 98 0.35 5.09 0.64
C THR A 98 -0.44 6.40 0.48
N LEU A 99 0.24 7.52 0.17
CA LEU A 99 -0.41 8.75 -0.26
C LEU A 99 -1.03 8.62 -1.66
N ASP A 100 -0.40 7.86 -2.57
CA ASP A 100 -1.00 7.54 -3.87
C ASP A 100 -2.22 6.64 -3.69
N VAL A 101 -2.17 5.67 -2.77
CA VAL A 101 -3.32 4.84 -2.40
C VAL A 101 -4.50 5.71 -1.93
N ALA A 102 -4.23 6.66 -1.02
CA ALA A 102 -5.23 7.60 -0.54
C ALA A 102 -5.75 8.51 -1.66
N ARG A 103 -4.86 9.02 -2.54
CA ARG A 103 -5.22 9.85 -3.70
C ARG A 103 -6.19 9.15 -4.64
N HIS A 104 -6.02 7.84 -4.84
CA HIS A 104 -6.91 7.02 -5.64
C HIS A 104 -8.13 6.49 -4.87
N ARG A 105 -8.32 6.91 -3.61
CA ARG A 105 -9.41 6.45 -2.73
C ARG A 105 -9.49 4.93 -2.64
N ARG A 106 -8.34 4.25 -2.60
CA ARG A 106 -8.32 2.79 -2.45
C ARG A 106 -8.19 2.43 -0.98
N PRO A 107 -9.09 1.59 -0.46
CA PRO A 107 -8.86 0.99 0.85
C PRO A 107 -7.72 -0.02 0.77
N GLY A 108 -7.11 -0.31 1.90
CA GLY A 108 -5.98 -1.22 1.91
C GLY A 108 -5.45 -1.57 3.28
N LEU A 109 -4.33 -2.26 3.27
CA LEU A 109 -3.52 -2.60 4.43
C LEU A 109 -2.08 -2.17 4.19
N GLY A 110 -1.50 -1.45 5.14
CA GLY A 110 -0.08 -1.14 5.16
C GLY A 110 0.70 -2.16 5.98
N ILE A 111 1.86 -2.58 5.46
CA ILE A 111 2.79 -3.43 6.21
C ILE A 111 4.19 -2.83 6.21
N TYR A 112 4.97 -3.20 7.21
CA TYR A 112 6.40 -2.96 7.20
C TYR A 112 7.11 -4.07 7.96
N ALA A 113 7.58 -5.07 7.22
CA ALA A 113 8.43 -6.11 7.79
C ALA A 113 9.84 -5.54 7.97
N CYS A 114 10.36 -5.61 9.17
CA CYS A 114 11.70 -5.15 9.48
C CYS A 114 12.42 -6.10 10.45
N GLY A 115 13.75 -6.12 10.35
CA GLY A 115 14.59 -6.88 11.28
C GLY A 115 14.39 -6.44 12.74
N VAL A 116 14.66 -7.36 13.66
CA VAL A 116 14.41 -7.20 15.12
C VAL A 116 15.02 -5.91 15.69
N MET A 117 16.21 -5.53 15.21
CA MET A 117 16.92 -4.35 15.72
C MET A 117 16.23 -3.02 15.33
N PHE A 118 15.70 -2.94 14.12
CA PHE A 118 14.99 -1.75 13.63
C PHE A 118 13.60 -1.61 14.28
N ARG A 119 12.95 -2.73 14.63
CA ARG A 119 11.65 -2.77 15.33
C ARG A 119 11.65 -1.97 16.65
N THR A 120 12.73 -2.06 17.42
CA THR A 120 12.82 -1.35 18.71
C THR A 120 12.91 0.14 18.52
N ILE A 121 13.65 0.61 17.52
CA ILE A 121 13.82 2.03 17.20
C ILE A 121 12.50 2.63 16.70
N VAL A 122 11.80 1.95 15.79
CA VAL A 122 10.53 2.42 15.24
C VAL A 122 9.43 2.50 16.31
N LYS A 123 9.31 1.51 17.20
CA LYS A 123 8.36 1.54 18.32
C LYS A 123 8.56 2.71 19.28
N ILE A 124 9.81 3.14 19.48
CA ILE A 124 10.15 4.23 20.39
C ILE A 124 9.90 5.60 19.72
N LEU A 125 10.22 5.72 18.43
CA LEU A 125 10.20 7.01 17.72
C LEU A 125 8.82 7.41 17.17
N VAL A 126 7.93 6.46 16.82
CA VAL A 126 6.77 6.73 15.95
C VAL A 126 5.43 6.50 16.67
N ARG A 127 5.28 6.71 17.98
CA ARG A 127 3.97 6.67 18.68
C ARG A 127 2.93 5.66 18.12
N GLY A 128 3.37 4.60 17.46
CA GLY A 128 2.52 3.51 16.94
C GLY A 128 1.98 3.65 15.51
N MET A 129 2.06 4.82 14.87
CA MET A 129 1.65 5.00 13.46
C MET A 129 2.88 5.28 12.58
N VAL A 130 2.94 4.66 11.40
CA VAL A 130 4.06 4.75 10.46
C VAL A 130 3.60 5.20 9.06
N LEU A 131 2.33 4.95 8.71
CA LEU A 131 1.79 5.33 7.42
C LEU A 131 1.61 6.85 7.30
N PRO A 132 2.18 7.51 6.26
CA PRO A 132 2.02 8.94 6.05
C PRO A 132 0.57 9.45 6.11
N PRO A 133 -0.44 8.79 5.50
CA PRO A 133 -1.83 9.23 5.62
C PRO A 133 -2.35 9.22 7.06
N ASN A 134 -1.99 8.20 7.86
CA ASN A 134 -2.39 8.10 9.26
C ASN A 134 -1.77 9.21 10.10
N LEU A 135 -0.48 9.52 9.85
CA LEU A 135 0.22 10.62 10.51
C LEU A 135 -0.44 11.98 10.21
N VAL A 136 -0.78 12.24 8.94
CA VAL A 136 -1.44 13.50 8.53
C VAL A 136 -2.82 13.63 9.15
N LEU A 137 -3.60 12.55 9.20
CA LEU A 137 -4.95 12.54 9.79
C LEU A 137 -4.93 12.48 11.33
N GLY A 138 -3.77 12.21 11.94
CA GLY A 138 -3.64 12.07 13.40
C GLY A 138 -4.36 10.84 13.98
N ARG A 139 -4.78 9.90 13.14
CA ARG A 139 -5.50 8.68 13.52
C ARG A 139 -5.23 7.55 12.53
N GLU A 140 -5.46 6.32 12.95
CA GLU A 140 -5.40 5.17 12.05
C GLU A 140 -6.60 5.20 11.09
N ALA A 141 -6.35 5.66 9.87
CA ALA A 141 -7.34 5.69 8.78
C ALA A 141 -7.20 4.46 7.88
N MET A 142 -5.97 4.02 7.64
CA MET A 142 -5.61 2.77 6.96
C MET A 142 -4.96 1.85 7.99
N PRO A 143 -5.47 0.64 8.22
CA PRO A 143 -4.83 -0.31 9.11
C PRO A 143 -3.38 -0.57 8.71
N GLU A 144 -2.51 -0.67 9.73
CA GLU A 144 -1.09 -0.89 9.51
C GLU A 144 -0.52 -1.96 10.45
N LEU A 145 0.26 -2.86 9.88
CA LEU A 145 1.01 -3.87 10.60
C LEU A 145 2.50 -3.51 10.53
N ALA A 146 2.94 -2.66 11.45
CA ALA A 146 4.32 -2.19 11.50
C ALA A 146 4.78 -1.98 12.96
N PRO A 147 6.01 -2.35 13.28
CA PRO A 147 6.86 -3.33 12.63
C PRO A 147 6.38 -4.76 12.91
N ILE A 148 6.23 -5.58 11.88
CA ILE A 148 5.79 -6.97 12.05
C ILE A 148 6.97 -7.95 12.11
N PRO A 149 6.85 -9.05 12.87
CA PRO A 149 7.60 -10.26 12.57
C PRO A 149 7.18 -10.76 11.18
N MET A 150 8.03 -11.48 10.48
CA MET A 150 7.71 -12.13 9.20
C MET A 150 6.70 -13.26 9.43
N ASP A 151 5.45 -12.90 9.74
CA ASP A 151 4.36 -13.81 10.06
C ASP A 151 3.24 -13.65 9.05
N SER A 152 3.21 -14.58 8.08
CA SER A 152 2.22 -14.58 7.01
C SER A 152 0.79 -14.85 7.50
N GLU A 153 0.62 -15.59 8.61
CA GLU A 153 -0.71 -15.87 9.20
C GLU A 153 -1.37 -14.59 9.73
N LEU A 154 -0.59 -13.77 10.44
CA LEU A 154 -1.09 -12.49 10.97
C LEU A 154 -1.54 -11.57 9.82
N VAL A 155 -0.69 -11.45 8.79
CA VAL A 155 -0.98 -10.57 7.64
C VAL A 155 -2.16 -11.11 6.84
N LEU A 156 -2.20 -12.42 6.56
CA LEU A 156 -3.30 -13.08 5.86
C LEU A 156 -4.63 -12.86 6.59
N GLY A 157 -4.65 -13.10 7.91
CA GLY A 157 -5.84 -12.89 8.73
C GLY A 157 -6.35 -11.46 8.65
N SER A 158 -5.44 -10.48 8.67
CA SER A 158 -5.78 -9.05 8.56
C SER A 158 -6.32 -8.67 7.19
N VAL A 159 -5.68 -9.11 6.09
CA VAL A 159 -6.18 -8.86 4.73
C VAL A 159 -7.55 -9.51 4.53
N ARG A 160 -7.69 -10.79 4.95
CA ARG A 160 -8.95 -11.52 4.85
C ARG A 160 -10.09 -10.80 5.60
N ALA A 161 -9.85 -10.39 6.84
CA ALA A 161 -10.84 -9.68 7.64
C ALA A 161 -11.29 -8.37 6.96
N LEU A 162 -10.34 -7.60 6.42
CA LEU A 162 -10.65 -6.35 5.71
C LEU A 162 -11.43 -6.59 4.43
N LEU A 163 -11.08 -7.60 3.61
CA LEU A 163 -11.79 -7.90 2.37
C LEU A 163 -13.25 -8.33 2.60
N HIS A 164 -13.59 -8.82 3.80
CA HIS A 164 -14.96 -9.17 4.20
C HIS A 164 -15.68 -8.08 4.99
N ASP A 165 -15.02 -6.96 5.30
CA ASP A 165 -15.60 -5.85 6.05
C ASP A 165 -15.84 -4.61 5.19
N ASP A 166 -16.95 -4.63 4.47
CA ASP A 166 -17.39 -3.50 3.65
C ASP A 166 -17.49 -2.18 4.44
N GLN A 167 -17.81 -2.24 5.73
CA GLN A 167 -17.92 -1.04 6.55
C GLN A 167 -16.53 -0.44 6.80
N ALA A 168 -15.55 -1.26 7.16
CA ALA A 168 -14.16 -0.82 7.34
C ALA A 168 -13.59 -0.25 6.03
N LEU A 169 -13.85 -0.90 4.88
CA LEU A 169 -13.40 -0.40 3.58
C LEU A 169 -14.02 0.97 3.25
N ARG A 170 -15.33 1.16 3.49
CA ARG A 170 -15.99 2.47 3.30
C ARG A 170 -15.46 3.55 4.24
N GLN A 171 -15.15 3.20 5.50
CA GLN A 171 -14.56 4.16 6.46
C GLN A 171 -13.18 4.64 6.01
N GLN A 172 -12.36 3.76 5.43
CA GLN A 172 -11.08 4.17 4.83
C GLN A 172 -11.29 5.14 3.68
N VAL A 173 -12.21 4.83 2.75
CA VAL A 173 -12.52 5.73 1.62
C VAL A 173 -12.99 7.11 2.11
N HIS A 174 -13.82 7.15 3.16
CA HIS A 174 -14.24 8.42 3.76
C HIS A 174 -13.06 9.19 4.37
N ALA A 175 -12.12 8.51 5.00
CA ALA A 175 -10.90 9.15 5.50
C ALA A 175 -10.04 9.74 4.37
N TRP A 176 -10.03 9.11 3.19
CA TRP A 176 -9.37 9.67 2.01
C TRP A 176 -10.04 10.95 1.50
N ASP A 177 -11.36 11.05 1.58
CA ASP A 177 -12.07 12.28 1.25
C ASP A 177 -11.76 13.42 2.23
N GLU A 178 -11.58 13.12 3.52
CA GLU A 178 -11.09 14.09 4.51
C GLU A 178 -9.67 14.56 4.14
N LEU A 179 -8.77 13.63 3.85
CA LEU A 179 -7.40 13.93 3.46
C LEU A 179 -7.37 14.83 2.21
N HIS A 180 -8.17 14.53 1.18
CA HIS A 180 -8.27 15.36 -0.03
C HIS A 180 -8.72 16.78 0.30
N LYS A 181 -9.72 16.95 1.15
CA LYS A 181 -10.20 18.29 1.56
C LYS A 181 -9.13 19.10 2.27
N MET A 182 -8.25 18.46 3.05
CA MET A 182 -7.14 19.16 3.70
C MET A 182 -6.12 19.71 2.69
N TYR A 183 -5.99 19.05 1.52
CA TYR A 183 -5.09 19.48 0.44
C TYR A 183 -5.77 20.38 -0.60
N GLU A 184 -7.11 20.47 -0.62
CA GLU A 184 -7.83 21.40 -1.50
C GLU A 184 -7.53 22.85 -1.07
N GLY A 185 -6.74 23.57 -1.86
CA GLY A 185 -6.32 24.94 -1.59
C GLY A 185 -4.84 25.14 -1.28
N HIS A 186 -4.06 24.06 -1.19
CA HIS A 186 -2.61 24.13 -1.06
C HIS A 186 -1.93 23.63 -2.35
N ASP A 187 -0.81 24.28 -2.73
CA ASP A 187 -0.01 23.83 -3.87
C ASP A 187 0.55 22.45 -3.56
N PRO A 188 0.29 21.41 -4.42
CA PRO A 188 0.75 20.03 -4.16
C PRO A 188 2.27 19.88 -4.02
N GLY A 189 3.05 20.86 -4.47
CA GLY A 189 4.51 20.84 -4.40
C GLY A 189 5.11 21.35 -3.09
N ALA A 190 4.38 22.22 -2.35
CA ALA A 190 4.87 22.83 -1.12
C ALA A 190 4.37 22.10 0.15
N GLY A 191 3.17 21.54 0.10
CA GLY A 191 2.45 21.13 1.31
C GLY A 191 2.92 19.84 1.99
N VAL A 192 3.55 18.90 1.28
CA VAL A 192 3.97 17.61 1.90
C VAL A 192 5.26 17.78 2.70
N ALA A 193 6.18 18.60 2.24
CA ALA A 193 7.43 18.87 2.96
C ALA A 193 7.15 19.64 4.27
N ASP A 194 6.31 20.68 4.20
CA ASP A 194 5.96 21.54 5.33
C ASP A 194 5.16 20.78 6.41
N LEU A 195 4.29 19.82 6.01
CA LEU A 195 3.52 19.00 6.95
C LEU A 195 4.38 17.94 7.66
N VAL A 196 5.33 17.36 6.95
CA VAL A 196 6.27 16.39 7.55
C VAL A 196 7.21 17.09 8.53
N ASP A 197 7.68 18.29 8.20
CA ASP A 197 8.53 19.09 9.09
C ASP A 197 7.77 19.62 10.33
N GLY A 198 6.48 19.95 10.19
CA GLY A 198 5.62 20.37 11.29
C GLY A 198 5.23 19.25 12.27
N VAL A 199 5.27 17.99 11.85
CA VAL A 199 4.98 16.82 12.71
C VAL A 199 6.25 16.31 13.41
N LEU A 200 7.45 16.63 12.89
CA LEU A 200 8.74 16.21 13.45
C LEU A 200 9.37 17.27 14.37
N SER A 201 8.79 18.45 14.47
CA SER A 201 9.16 19.52 15.40
C SER A 201 8.29 19.52 16.66
#